data_90cce756c63ba5250a5070e37662e3c0
#
_entry.id   90cce756c63ba5250a5070e37662e3c0
#
_cell.length_a   1.000
_cell.length_b   1.000
_cell.length_c   1.000
_cell.angle_alpha   90.00
_cell.angle_beta   90.00
_cell.angle_gamma   90.00
#
_symmetry.space_group_name_H-M   'P 1'
#
loop_
_entity.id
_entity.type
_entity.pdbx_description
1 polymer ?
#
loop_
_entity_poly.entity_id
_entity_poly.type
_entity_poly.pdbx_seq_one_letter_code
_entity_poly.pdbx_strand_id
1 'polypeptide(L)'
;MNTIENNKRSAAKLIKSLVASAACITSLTLAAPVHAVDFDGERVEWIVPFKEGGGSDTWARFFAPLISENIPGKPAIVVKNIPGGGSTKGANQFQRNAKNNGLNILGTSGSTQFPYLLGDTRVNYDYKDWTAVLASPTGGVFYVSPELGIKSAAELTSLRGKELKYASQGATSLDLVPLLALDILDIDVQAIFGMKGRGAGRLAFERGEVNVDYQTSSAYLKKVVPLIGEGKVVPIMSWGVLDDDGNLQRDPNFPDLPHFAEVYEMVHGKKPEGTAFKVWKAFFAAGFAAQKGIFLPKGTPQDVIDAWGDAVEKTVQADDFKTRSELVLGDYPQAVKGKAVKAFKAALDISDADREWVRNWLTARYNVKF
;
A
#
# COMPACT_ATOMS: atom_id res chain seq x y z
N MET A 1 -42.85 -58.32 54.90
CA MET A 1 -43.06 -57.29 53.87
C MET A 1 -41.86 -56.29 53.68
N ASN A 2 -40.69 -56.54 54.28
CA ASN A 2 -39.53 -55.61 54.24
C ASN A 2 -38.35 -56.08 53.37
N THR A 3 -38.41 -57.20 52.71
CA THR A 3 -37.27 -57.76 51.93
C THR A 3 -37.33 -57.43 50.42
N ILE A 4 -38.50 -57.05 49.91
CA ILE A 4 -38.69 -56.78 48.47
C ILE A 4 -38.38 -55.29 48.12
N GLU A 5 -38.53 -54.38 49.09
CA GLU A 5 -38.26 -52.96 48.87
C GLU A 5 -36.74 -52.60 48.85
N ASN A 6 -35.93 -53.34 49.64
CA ASN A 6 -34.50 -53.14 49.66
C ASN A 6 -33.76 -53.54 48.37
N ASN A 7 -34.28 -54.58 47.67
CA ASN A 7 -33.67 -54.98 46.39
C ASN A 7 -33.95 -54.04 45.22
N LYS A 8 -35.08 -53.32 45.22
CA LYS A 8 -35.39 -52.31 44.18
C LYS A 8 -34.57 -51.06 44.33
N ARG A 9 -34.19 -50.66 45.54
CA ARG A 9 -33.33 -49.49 45.78
C ARG A 9 -31.86 -49.77 45.45
N SER A 10 -31.35 -50.97 45.60
CA SER A 10 -29.99 -51.37 45.21
C SER A 10 -29.85 -51.44 43.69
N ALA A 11 -30.84 -52.00 42.97
CA ALA A 11 -30.80 -52.05 41.52
C ALA A 11 -30.87 -50.65 40.85
N ALA A 12 -31.66 -49.70 41.41
CA ALA A 12 -31.79 -48.36 40.92
C ALA A 12 -30.50 -47.49 41.14
N LYS A 13 -29.75 -47.84 42.21
CA LYS A 13 -28.43 -47.15 42.42
C LYS A 13 -27.34 -47.72 41.52
N LEU A 14 -27.33 -48.98 41.19
CA LEU A 14 -26.38 -49.58 40.23
C LEU A 14 -26.60 -49.04 38.79
N ILE A 15 -27.88 -48.94 38.39
CA ILE A 15 -28.18 -48.38 37.03
C ILE A 15 -27.84 -46.91 36.90
N LYS A 16 -28.01 -46.11 37.95
CA LYS A 16 -27.61 -44.71 37.94
C LYS A 16 -26.08 -44.51 37.93
N SER A 17 -25.33 -45.42 38.51
CA SER A 17 -23.85 -45.37 38.49
C SER A 17 -23.28 -45.81 37.15
N LEU A 18 -23.91 -46.74 36.44
CA LEU A 18 -23.49 -47.15 35.09
C LEU A 18 -23.81 -46.11 34.00
N VAL A 19 -24.89 -45.36 34.14
CA VAL A 19 -25.25 -44.28 33.18
C VAL A 19 -24.36 -43.05 33.40
N ALA A 20 -23.90 -42.75 34.63
CA ALA A 20 -22.97 -41.64 34.90
C ALA A 20 -21.55 -41.93 34.40
N SER A 21 -21.12 -43.20 34.33
CA SER A 21 -19.78 -43.56 33.79
C SER A 21 -19.74 -43.65 32.25
N ALA A 22 -20.89 -43.82 31.59
CA ALA A 22 -20.98 -43.85 30.12
C ALA A 22 -21.04 -42.44 29.49
N ALA A 23 -21.33 -41.38 30.28
CA ALA A 23 -21.42 -39.99 29.78
C ALA A 23 -20.07 -39.25 29.77
N CYS A 24 -18.99 -39.84 30.31
CA CYS A 24 -17.65 -39.20 30.35
C CYS A 24 -16.67 -39.69 29.27
N ILE A 25 -17.09 -40.52 28.31
CA ILE A 25 -16.17 -41.10 27.30
C ILE A 25 -16.38 -40.56 25.87
N THR A 26 -17.23 -39.57 25.64
CA THR A 26 -17.51 -39.11 24.28
C THR A 26 -17.17 -37.63 24.04
N SER A 27 -16.06 -37.15 24.58
CA SER A 27 -15.46 -35.89 24.14
C SER A 27 -13.94 -36.03 23.88
N LEU A 28 -13.55 -37.14 23.25
CA LEU A 28 -12.35 -37.07 22.42
C LEU A 28 -12.74 -36.30 21.15
N THR A 29 -12.65 -34.98 21.20
CA THR A 29 -12.52 -34.18 20.00
C THR A 29 -11.34 -34.74 19.23
N LEU A 30 -11.62 -35.42 18.13
CA LEU A 30 -10.66 -35.68 17.07
C LEU A 30 -10.14 -34.29 16.65
N ALA A 31 -9.06 -33.83 17.28
CA ALA A 31 -8.26 -32.78 16.71
C ALA A 31 -7.77 -33.34 15.36
N ALA A 32 -8.44 -32.94 14.28
CA ALA A 32 -7.90 -33.19 12.95
C ALA A 32 -6.45 -32.72 12.97
N PRO A 33 -5.49 -33.46 12.43
CA PRO A 33 -4.12 -33.02 12.34
C PRO A 33 -4.16 -31.68 11.57
N VAL A 34 -3.82 -30.60 12.24
CA VAL A 34 -3.54 -29.32 11.59
C VAL A 34 -2.31 -29.61 10.74
N HIS A 35 -2.52 -29.92 9.48
CA HIS A 35 -1.40 -29.95 8.53
C HIS A 35 -0.83 -28.55 8.52
N ALA A 36 0.36 -28.39 9.05
CA ALA A 36 1.10 -27.14 8.92
C ALA A 36 1.24 -26.84 7.43
N VAL A 37 0.88 -25.62 7.03
CA VAL A 37 1.05 -25.17 5.64
C VAL A 37 2.53 -25.29 5.27
N ASP A 38 2.80 -25.97 4.17
CA ASP A 38 4.15 -26.10 3.62
C ASP A 38 4.12 -25.85 2.11
N PHE A 39 5.03 -25.04 1.63
CA PHE A 39 5.16 -24.66 0.22
C PHE A 39 6.43 -25.26 -0.42
N ASP A 40 6.99 -26.34 0.16
CA ASP A 40 8.20 -26.97 -0.38
C ASP A 40 8.01 -27.42 -1.84
N GLY A 41 8.98 -27.09 -2.68
CA GLY A 41 8.93 -27.35 -4.13
C GLY A 41 7.97 -26.49 -4.93
N GLU A 42 7.19 -25.62 -4.29
CA GLU A 42 6.23 -24.75 -4.94
C GLU A 42 6.84 -23.43 -5.41
N ARG A 43 6.09 -22.73 -6.26
CA ARG A 43 6.44 -21.41 -6.78
C ARG A 43 5.30 -20.43 -6.52
N VAL A 44 5.61 -19.34 -5.84
CA VAL A 44 4.67 -18.23 -5.62
C VAL A 44 4.78 -17.22 -6.76
N GLU A 45 3.64 -16.85 -7.35
CA GLU A 45 3.53 -15.73 -8.28
C GLU A 45 3.13 -14.47 -7.52
N TRP A 46 4.00 -13.45 -7.52
CA TRP A 46 3.71 -12.13 -6.96
C TRP A 46 3.35 -11.16 -8.08
N ILE A 47 2.07 -10.89 -8.29
CA ILE A 47 1.61 -9.91 -9.27
C ILE A 47 1.88 -8.50 -8.75
N VAL A 48 2.59 -7.72 -9.57
CA VAL A 48 2.81 -6.28 -9.38
C VAL A 48 2.19 -5.54 -10.57
N PRO A 49 1.11 -4.74 -10.38
CA PRO A 49 0.36 -4.13 -11.48
C PRO A 49 1.04 -2.88 -12.08
N PHE A 50 2.37 -2.86 -12.09
CA PHE A 50 3.21 -1.76 -12.56
C PHE A 50 4.37 -2.27 -13.40
N LYS A 51 4.95 -1.37 -14.24
CA LYS A 51 6.15 -1.67 -15.02
C LYS A 51 7.37 -1.84 -14.08
N GLU A 52 8.33 -2.61 -14.57
CA GLU A 52 9.62 -2.83 -13.92
C GLU A 52 10.37 -1.51 -13.66
N GLY A 53 11.19 -1.50 -12.60
CA GLY A 53 12.08 -0.39 -12.24
C GLY A 53 11.40 0.79 -11.51
N GLY A 54 10.09 0.71 -11.27
CA GLY A 54 9.37 1.67 -10.41
C GLY A 54 9.40 1.29 -8.93
N GLY A 55 8.88 2.17 -8.06
CA GLY A 55 8.90 1.96 -6.61
C GLY A 55 8.21 0.66 -6.15
N SER A 56 7.10 0.26 -6.77
CA SER A 56 6.41 -0.99 -6.42
C SER A 56 7.18 -2.24 -6.85
N ASP A 57 7.86 -2.19 -7.99
CA ASP A 57 8.72 -3.28 -8.46
C ASP A 57 9.97 -3.40 -7.57
N THR A 58 10.62 -2.28 -7.26
CA THR A 58 11.78 -2.22 -6.35
C THR A 58 11.42 -2.80 -4.98
N TRP A 59 10.27 -2.40 -4.43
CA TRP A 59 9.74 -2.87 -3.15
C TRP A 59 9.47 -4.38 -3.17
N ALA A 60 8.78 -4.88 -4.19
CA ALA A 60 8.46 -6.30 -4.28
C ALA A 60 9.72 -7.18 -4.42
N ARG A 61 10.70 -6.75 -5.23
CA ARG A 61 11.97 -7.47 -5.40
C ARG A 61 12.88 -7.40 -4.18
N PHE A 62 12.68 -6.41 -3.32
CA PHE A 62 13.34 -6.36 -2.02
C PHE A 62 12.75 -7.39 -1.05
N PHE A 63 11.43 -7.45 -0.94
CA PHE A 63 10.76 -8.35 -0.01
C PHE A 63 10.73 -9.82 -0.44
N ALA A 64 10.64 -10.09 -1.75
CA ALA A 64 10.44 -11.46 -2.25
C ALA A 64 11.49 -12.47 -1.73
N PRO A 65 12.80 -12.24 -1.82
CA PRO A 65 13.80 -13.18 -1.30
C PRO A 65 13.74 -13.27 0.23
N LEU A 66 13.48 -12.16 0.93
CA LEU A 66 13.44 -12.14 2.39
C LEU A 66 12.26 -12.93 2.96
N ILE A 67 11.08 -12.80 2.34
CA ILE A 67 9.90 -13.55 2.74
C ILE A 67 10.08 -15.03 2.38
N SER A 68 10.66 -15.34 1.21
CA SER A 68 10.95 -16.72 0.79
C SER A 68 11.79 -17.47 1.83
N GLU A 69 12.76 -16.82 2.44
CA GLU A 69 13.60 -17.43 3.49
C GLU A 69 12.82 -17.75 4.78
N ASN A 70 11.72 -17.06 5.05
CA ASN A 70 10.97 -17.14 6.30
C ASN A 70 9.64 -17.90 6.19
N ILE A 71 9.11 -18.12 4.99
CA ILE A 71 7.86 -18.86 4.78
C ILE A 71 8.13 -20.38 4.79
N PRO A 72 7.24 -21.22 5.36
CA PRO A 72 7.41 -22.67 5.34
C PRO A 72 7.64 -23.21 3.93
N GLY A 73 8.59 -24.14 3.78
CA GLY A 73 8.97 -24.72 2.48
C GLY A 73 9.84 -23.83 1.60
N LYS A 74 10.07 -22.57 1.99
CA LYS A 74 10.95 -21.62 1.27
C LYS A 74 10.72 -21.59 -0.26
N PRO A 75 9.48 -21.41 -0.72
CA PRO A 75 9.16 -21.43 -2.14
C PRO A 75 9.85 -20.27 -2.87
N ALA A 76 10.12 -20.46 -4.17
CA ALA A 76 10.59 -19.37 -5.00
C ALA A 76 9.47 -18.32 -5.18
N ILE A 77 9.65 -17.10 -4.70
CA ILE A 77 8.70 -15.99 -4.90
C ILE A 77 9.12 -15.19 -6.14
N VAL A 78 8.31 -15.27 -7.20
CA VAL A 78 8.62 -14.67 -8.49
C VAL A 78 7.72 -13.46 -8.75
N VAL A 79 8.34 -12.29 -8.88
CA VAL A 79 7.65 -11.04 -9.22
C VAL A 79 7.27 -11.02 -10.69
N LYS A 80 5.98 -10.83 -10.97
CA LYS A 80 5.40 -10.71 -12.30
C LYS A 80 4.74 -9.36 -12.50
N ASN A 81 5.30 -8.55 -13.37
CA ASN A 81 4.79 -7.22 -13.67
C ASN A 81 3.65 -7.27 -14.69
N ILE A 82 2.48 -6.69 -14.36
CA ILE A 82 1.29 -6.62 -15.23
C ILE A 82 0.78 -5.19 -15.28
N PRO A 83 1.47 -4.28 -15.97
CA PRO A 83 1.11 -2.87 -16.02
C PRO A 83 -0.10 -2.60 -16.92
N GLY A 84 -0.74 -1.44 -16.72
CA GLY A 84 -1.80 -0.90 -17.57
C GLY A 84 -3.02 -0.41 -16.80
N GLY A 85 -3.77 0.53 -17.41
CA GLY A 85 -4.97 1.11 -16.82
C GLY A 85 -4.74 1.84 -15.49
N GLY A 86 -3.55 2.43 -15.27
CA GLY A 86 -3.22 3.04 -13.97
C GLY A 86 -3.09 2.01 -12.83
N SER A 87 -2.75 0.75 -13.14
CA SER A 87 -2.68 -0.45 -12.30
C SER A 87 -3.95 -1.35 -12.29
N THR A 88 -5.08 -0.88 -12.77
CA THR A 88 -6.34 -1.65 -12.71
C THR A 88 -6.26 -2.97 -13.49
N LYS A 89 -5.47 -3.05 -14.58
CA LYS A 89 -5.33 -4.28 -15.38
C LYS A 89 -4.79 -5.46 -14.55
N GLY A 90 -3.68 -5.28 -13.86
CA GLY A 90 -3.06 -6.35 -13.04
C GLY A 90 -3.91 -6.72 -11.83
N ALA A 91 -4.51 -5.74 -11.16
CA ALA A 91 -5.41 -5.95 -10.03
C ALA A 91 -6.70 -6.70 -10.45
N ASN A 92 -7.32 -6.31 -11.57
CA ASN A 92 -8.46 -7.03 -12.15
C ASN A 92 -8.11 -8.49 -12.54
N GLN A 93 -6.89 -8.71 -13.05
CA GLN A 93 -6.42 -10.06 -13.36
C GLN A 93 -6.27 -10.91 -12.11
N PHE A 94 -5.68 -10.34 -11.05
CA PHE A 94 -5.57 -11.02 -9.75
C PHE A 94 -6.95 -11.37 -9.19
N GLN A 95 -7.88 -10.42 -9.15
CA GLN A 95 -9.26 -10.64 -8.67
C GLN A 95 -9.93 -11.83 -9.36
N ARG A 96 -9.73 -11.99 -10.68
CA ARG A 96 -10.40 -13.05 -11.45
C ARG A 96 -9.72 -14.41 -11.35
N ASN A 97 -8.38 -14.44 -11.26
CA ASN A 97 -7.62 -15.64 -11.58
C ASN A 97 -6.79 -16.19 -10.42
N ALA A 98 -6.58 -15.41 -9.34
CA ALA A 98 -5.76 -15.84 -8.23
C ALA A 98 -6.41 -17.00 -7.47
N LYS A 99 -5.61 -18.02 -7.18
CA LYS A 99 -6.00 -19.16 -6.35
C LYS A 99 -5.75 -18.83 -4.87
N ASN A 100 -6.64 -19.27 -4.00
CA ASN A 100 -6.61 -19.01 -2.57
C ASN A 100 -5.73 -19.98 -1.76
N ASN A 101 -4.77 -20.61 -2.40
CA ASN A 101 -3.86 -21.58 -1.79
C ASN A 101 -2.51 -20.98 -1.33
N GLY A 102 -2.36 -19.67 -1.32
CA GLY A 102 -1.14 -18.98 -0.91
C GLY A 102 -0.07 -18.87 -2.00
N LEU A 103 -0.26 -19.46 -3.18
CA LEU A 103 0.71 -19.39 -4.28
C LEU A 103 0.51 -18.20 -5.22
N ASN A 104 -0.51 -17.39 -4.99
CA ASN A 104 -0.76 -16.15 -5.73
C ASN A 104 -0.90 -14.99 -4.74
N ILE A 105 -0.07 -13.98 -4.87
CA ILE A 105 -0.16 -12.76 -4.07
C ILE A 105 -0.17 -11.52 -4.95
N LEU A 106 -0.77 -10.44 -4.47
CA LEU A 106 -0.83 -9.16 -5.15
C LEU A 106 -0.04 -8.12 -4.37
N GLY A 107 0.83 -7.40 -5.07
CA GLY A 107 1.46 -6.19 -4.55
C GLY A 107 0.74 -4.95 -5.05
N THR A 108 0.02 -4.24 -4.17
CA THR A 108 -0.68 -3.02 -4.54
C THR A 108 0.13 -1.75 -4.30
N SER A 109 -0.43 -0.61 -4.67
CA SER A 109 -0.01 0.73 -4.24
C SER A 109 -1.21 1.68 -4.18
N GLY A 110 -1.02 2.91 -3.72
CA GLY A 110 -2.05 3.94 -3.76
C GLY A 110 -2.68 4.12 -5.16
N SER A 111 -1.91 3.88 -6.24
CA SER A 111 -2.46 3.87 -7.61
C SER A 111 -3.45 2.73 -7.89
N THR A 112 -3.48 1.70 -7.04
CA THR A 112 -4.49 0.63 -7.10
C THR A 112 -5.69 0.96 -6.20
N GLN A 113 -5.44 1.64 -5.07
CA GLN A 113 -6.48 2.02 -4.11
C GLN A 113 -7.38 3.14 -4.65
N PHE A 114 -6.80 4.19 -5.21
CA PHE A 114 -7.53 5.40 -5.60
C PHE A 114 -8.59 5.16 -6.67
N PRO A 115 -8.34 4.40 -7.75
CA PRO A 115 -9.42 4.04 -8.68
C PRO A 115 -10.59 3.34 -7.99
N TYR A 116 -10.31 2.45 -7.03
CA TYR A 116 -11.34 1.78 -6.24
C TYR A 116 -12.11 2.78 -5.36
N LEU A 117 -11.40 3.64 -4.61
CA LEU A 117 -12.01 4.66 -3.74
C LEU A 117 -12.86 5.65 -4.52
N LEU A 118 -12.44 6.00 -5.73
CA LEU A 118 -13.12 6.95 -6.60
C LEU A 118 -14.26 6.33 -7.43
N GLY A 119 -14.44 5.01 -7.41
CA GLY A 119 -15.43 4.33 -8.24
C GLY A 119 -15.14 4.45 -9.73
N ASP A 120 -13.88 4.34 -10.10
CA ASP A 120 -13.43 4.35 -11.49
C ASP A 120 -14.01 3.13 -12.24
N THR A 121 -14.63 3.36 -13.38
CA THR A 121 -15.34 2.32 -14.16
C THR A 121 -14.43 1.18 -14.66
N ARG A 122 -13.11 1.36 -14.66
CA ARG A 122 -12.13 0.33 -15.01
C ARG A 122 -11.87 -0.68 -13.89
N VAL A 123 -12.36 -0.41 -12.67
CA VAL A 123 -12.15 -1.26 -11.48
C VAL A 123 -13.14 -2.42 -11.50
N ASN A 124 -12.62 -3.65 -11.54
CA ASN A 124 -13.35 -4.90 -11.40
C ASN A 124 -12.72 -5.77 -10.29
N TYR A 125 -12.28 -5.14 -9.22
CA TYR A 125 -11.76 -5.74 -7.99
C TYR A 125 -12.35 -5.06 -6.77
N ASP A 126 -12.39 -5.78 -5.65
CA ASP A 126 -12.82 -5.25 -4.36
C ASP A 126 -11.74 -5.52 -3.31
N TYR A 127 -11.23 -4.47 -2.68
CA TYR A 127 -10.27 -4.59 -1.57
C TYR A 127 -10.84 -5.35 -0.36
N LYS A 128 -12.17 -5.39 -0.20
CA LYS A 128 -12.84 -6.17 0.85
C LYS A 128 -12.72 -7.68 0.63
N ASP A 129 -12.43 -8.09 -0.60
CA ASP A 129 -12.21 -9.49 -0.96
C ASP A 129 -10.78 -9.97 -0.68
N TRP A 130 -9.86 -9.07 -0.32
CA TRP A 130 -8.46 -9.40 -0.15
C TRP A 130 -8.01 -9.29 1.30
N THR A 131 -7.12 -10.19 1.72
CA THR A 131 -6.53 -10.16 3.06
C THR A 131 -5.14 -9.55 3.01
N ALA A 132 -4.95 -8.42 3.68
CA ALA A 132 -3.65 -7.77 3.79
C ALA A 132 -2.76 -8.51 4.80
N VAL A 133 -1.54 -8.87 4.41
CA VAL A 133 -0.52 -9.45 5.29
C VAL A 133 0.63 -8.47 5.57
N LEU A 134 0.83 -7.48 4.70
CA LEU A 134 1.80 -6.39 4.88
C LEU A 134 1.17 -5.07 4.41
N ALA A 135 1.32 -4.02 5.20
CA ALA A 135 1.14 -2.64 4.78
C ALA A 135 2.44 -1.87 5.00
N SER A 136 2.93 -1.29 3.91
CA SER A 136 4.21 -0.63 3.82
C SER A 136 3.97 0.86 3.56
N PRO A 137 4.21 1.74 4.54
CA PRO A 137 4.18 3.18 4.34
C PRO A 137 5.29 3.63 3.39
N THR A 138 5.16 4.81 2.85
CA THR A 138 6.23 5.46 2.09
C THR A 138 6.04 6.97 2.13
N GLY A 139 7.13 7.69 1.99
CA GLY A 139 7.09 9.08 1.61
C GLY A 139 7.15 9.27 0.09
N GLY A 140 7.37 10.49 -0.32
CA GLY A 140 7.60 10.85 -1.71
C GLY A 140 8.19 12.25 -1.81
N VAL A 141 9.01 12.46 -2.83
CA VAL A 141 9.68 13.74 -3.09
C VAL A 141 9.29 14.24 -4.46
N PHE A 142 8.82 15.49 -4.49
CA PHE A 142 8.62 16.27 -5.72
C PHE A 142 9.90 17.01 -6.08
N TYR A 143 10.26 16.94 -7.34
CA TYR A 143 11.48 17.54 -7.87
C TYR A 143 11.26 18.11 -9.28
N VAL A 144 12.17 18.97 -9.69
CA VAL A 144 12.10 19.67 -10.97
C VAL A 144 13.41 19.58 -11.75
N SER A 145 13.34 19.86 -13.06
CA SER A 145 14.54 20.05 -13.89
C SER A 145 15.28 21.31 -13.49
N PRO A 146 16.61 21.30 -13.41
CA PRO A 146 17.43 22.50 -13.21
C PRO A 146 17.20 23.61 -14.27
N GLU A 147 16.75 23.24 -15.46
CA GLU A 147 16.42 24.17 -16.54
C GLU A 147 15.30 25.15 -16.18
N LEU A 148 14.47 24.82 -15.18
CA LEU A 148 13.43 25.72 -14.68
C LEU A 148 14.00 26.90 -13.88
N GLY A 149 15.29 26.83 -13.49
CA GLY A 149 16.02 27.93 -12.88
C GLY A 149 15.72 28.17 -11.41
N ILE A 150 15.01 27.26 -10.73
CA ILE A 150 14.79 27.32 -9.28
C ILE A 150 15.68 26.31 -8.54
N LYS A 151 16.00 26.62 -7.28
CA LYS A 151 16.90 25.83 -6.44
C LYS A 151 16.22 25.29 -5.17
N SER A 152 15.05 25.82 -4.83
CA SER A 152 14.34 25.45 -3.59
C SER A 152 12.84 25.74 -3.69
N ALA A 153 12.09 25.25 -2.69
CA ALA A 153 10.66 25.53 -2.56
C ALA A 153 10.33 27.02 -2.41
N ALA A 154 11.24 27.82 -1.83
CA ALA A 154 11.05 29.27 -1.67
C ALA A 154 10.90 30.01 -3.01
N GLU A 155 11.42 29.44 -4.09
CA GLU A 155 11.38 30.02 -5.43
C GLU A 155 10.22 29.46 -6.28
N LEU A 156 9.38 28.60 -5.72
CA LEU A 156 8.36 27.86 -6.47
C LEU A 156 7.36 28.78 -7.21
N THR A 157 7.05 29.94 -6.64
CA THR A 157 6.15 30.93 -7.26
C THR A 157 6.67 31.46 -8.60
N SER A 158 7.99 31.43 -8.85
CA SER A 158 8.59 31.82 -10.13
C SER A 158 8.27 30.85 -11.28
N LEU A 159 7.71 29.70 -10.98
CA LEU A 159 7.22 28.73 -11.97
C LEU A 159 5.83 29.06 -12.51
N ARG A 160 5.11 29.99 -11.89
CA ARG A 160 3.79 30.42 -12.39
C ARG A 160 3.92 30.99 -13.79
N GLY A 161 3.08 30.49 -14.70
CA GLY A 161 3.11 30.88 -16.11
C GLY A 161 4.20 30.24 -16.98
N LYS A 162 5.09 29.42 -16.38
CA LYS A 162 6.02 28.58 -17.17
C LYS A 162 5.31 27.33 -17.67
N GLU A 163 5.78 26.78 -18.79
CA GLU A 163 5.33 25.50 -19.30
C GLU A 163 5.88 24.36 -18.44
N LEU A 164 5.04 23.77 -17.59
CA LEU A 164 5.39 22.64 -16.75
C LEU A 164 4.72 21.39 -17.27
N LYS A 165 5.50 20.33 -17.50
CA LYS A 165 5.06 19.03 -17.98
C LYS A 165 5.30 17.95 -16.94
N TYR A 166 4.28 17.16 -16.67
CA TYR A 166 4.29 16.07 -15.69
C TYR A 166 3.80 14.75 -16.31
N ALA A 167 4.64 13.73 -16.28
CA ALA A 167 4.29 12.40 -16.78
C ALA A 167 3.54 11.58 -15.72
N SER A 168 2.25 11.33 -15.95
CA SER A 168 1.32 10.74 -15.00
C SER A 168 0.80 9.36 -15.44
N GLN A 169 0.55 8.49 -14.46
CA GLN A 169 -0.12 7.19 -14.69
C GLN A 169 -1.61 7.39 -15.01
N GLY A 170 -2.21 8.43 -14.50
CA GLY A 170 -3.62 8.77 -14.64
C GLY A 170 -4.11 9.63 -13.48
N ALA A 171 -5.08 10.47 -13.72
CA ALA A 171 -5.59 11.41 -12.73
C ALA A 171 -6.27 10.71 -11.52
N THR A 172 -6.78 9.50 -11.71
CA THR A 172 -7.36 8.66 -10.63
C THR A 172 -6.36 7.73 -9.95
N SER A 173 -5.06 7.85 -10.25
CA SER A 173 -3.99 7.09 -9.61
C SER A 173 -3.43 7.83 -8.38
N LEU A 174 -2.36 7.31 -7.76
CA LEU A 174 -1.63 8.01 -6.69
C LEU A 174 -1.17 9.41 -7.12
N ASP A 175 -1.06 9.67 -8.43
CA ASP A 175 -0.70 10.96 -9.00
C ASP A 175 -1.74 12.07 -8.72
N LEU A 176 -2.93 11.70 -8.25
CA LEU A 176 -3.91 12.66 -7.70
C LEU A 176 -3.30 13.54 -6.60
N VAL A 177 -2.46 12.96 -5.72
CA VAL A 177 -1.84 13.72 -4.61
C VAL A 177 -0.94 14.85 -5.12
N PRO A 178 0.06 14.61 -6.01
CA PRO A 178 0.86 15.71 -6.57
C PRO A 178 0.04 16.66 -7.46
N LEU A 179 -0.90 16.16 -8.25
CA LEU A 179 -1.73 17.01 -9.11
C LEU A 179 -2.59 17.99 -8.30
N LEU A 180 -3.22 17.51 -7.23
CA LEU A 180 -4.01 18.36 -6.33
C LEU A 180 -3.12 19.28 -5.49
N ALA A 181 -1.94 18.82 -5.06
CA ALA A 181 -0.97 19.67 -4.35
C ALA A 181 -0.52 20.86 -5.21
N LEU A 182 -0.19 20.61 -6.47
CA LEU A 182 0.24 21.66 -7.39
C LEU A 182 -0.90 22.65 -7.70
N ASP A 183 -2.13 22.16 -7.88
CA ASP A 183 -3.32 23.00 -8.04
C ASP A 183 -3.54 23.92 -6.81
N ILE A 184 -3.43 23.37 -5.59
CA ILE A 184 -3.52 24.14 -4.33
C ILE A 184 -2.40 25.17 -4.18
N LEU A 185 -1.23 24.95 -4.78
CA LEU A 185 -0.09 25.89 -4.81
C LEU A 185 -0.18 26.92 -5.94
N ASP A 186 -1.25 26.93 -6.74
CA ASP A 186 -1.40 27.74 -7.95
C ASP A 186 -0.27 27.50 -8.97
N ILE A 187 0.21 26.25 -9.07
CA ILE A 187 1.21 25.81 -10.05
C ILE A 187 0.52 24.95 -11.10
N ASP A 188 0.32 25.54 -12.27
CA ASP A 188 -0.33 24.84 -13.38
C ASP A 188 0.64 23.89 -14.07
N VAL A 189 0.21 22.62 -14.26
CA VAL A 189 1.02 21.61 -14.95
C VAL A 189 0.20 20.91 -16.03
N GLN A 190 0.83 20.69 -17.18
CA GLN A 190 0.31 19.83 -18.22
C GLN A 190 0.57 18.36 -17.84
N ALA A 191 -0.46 17.66 -17.38
CA ALA A 191 -0.36 16.25 -17.07
C ALA A 191 -0.45 15.40 -18.34
N ILE A 192 0.59 14.61 -18.62
CA ILE A 192 0.67 13.66 -19.74
C ILE A 192 0.34 12.29 -19.19
N PHE A 193 -0.90 11.83 -19.40
CA PHE A 193 -1.42 10.58 -18.86
C PHE A 193 -1.00 9.33 -19.64
N GLY A 194 -1.11 8.16 -18.99
CA GLY A 194 -0.91 6.85 -19.64
C GLY A 194 0.44 6.21 -19.35
N MET A 195 1.23 6.77 -18.43
CA MET A 195 2.49 6.12 -17.98
C MET A 195 2.19 4.77 -17.33
N LYS A 196 3.00 3.76 -17.65
CA LYS A 196 2.82 2.39 -17.14
C LYS A 196 3.43 2.16 -15.74
N GLY A 197 3.56 3.23 -14.95
CA GLY A 197 4.15 3.26 -13.62
C GLY A 197 4.98 4.53 -13.42
N ARG A 198 5.29 4.89 -12.15
CA ARG A 198 6.10 6.07 -11.82
C ARG A 198 7.51 6.01 -12.45
N GLY A 199 8.10 4.81 -12.56
CA GLY A 199 9.38 4.63 -13.24
C GLY A 199 9.38 5.06 -14.70
N ALA A 200 8.26 4.92 -15.41
CA ALA A 200 8.14 5.44 -16.78
C ALA A 200 8.11 6.98 -16.82
N GLY A 201 7.43 7.62 -15.85
CA GLY A 201 7.45 9.08 -15.68
C GLY A 201 8.86 9.61 -15.39
N ARG A 202 9.58 8.98 -14.45
CA ARG A 202 10.97 9.30 -14.15
C ARG A 202 11.88 9.22 -15.39
N LEU A 203 11.73 8.15 -16.19
CA LEU A 203 12.52 8.01 -17.43
C LEU A 203 12.18 9.10 -18.46
N ALA A 204 10.92 9.53 -18.55
CA ALA A 204 10.52 10.66 -19.38
C ALA A 204 11.16 11.98 -18.89
N PHE A 205 11.25 12.17 -17.57
CA PHE A 205 11.96 13.29 -16.96
C PHE A 205 13.47 13.26 -17.29
N GLU A 206 14.12 12.11 -17.12
CA GLU A 206 15.55 11.96 -17.44
C GLU A 206 15.88 12.21 -18.91
N ARG A 207 14.92 12.01 -19.82
CA ARG A 207 15.07 12.33 -21.26
C ARG A 207 14.67 13.75 -21.62
N GLY A 208 14.25 14.57 -20.64
CA GLY A 208 13.79 15.94 -20.89
C GLY A 208 12.41 16.05 -21.55
N GLU A 209 11.63 14.96 -21.62
CA GLU A 209 10.27 14.99 -22.19
C GLU A 209 9.27 15.70 -21.26
N VAL A 210 9.57 15.69 -19.96
CA VAL A 210 8.85 16.42 -18.90
C VAL A 210 9.87 17.06 -17.95
N ASN A 211 9.46 18.12 -17.25
CA ASN A 211 10.37 18.93 -16.44
C ASN A 211 10.02 19.00 -14.95
N VAL A 212 8.92 18.37 -14.55
CA VAL A 212 8.58 18.13 -13.14
C VAL A 212 8.17 16.67 -12.96
N ASP A 213 8.53 16.06 -11.82
CA ASP A 213 8.18 14.70 -11.48
C ASP A 213 8.16 14.50 -9.96
N TYR A 214 7.63 13.37 -9.49
CA TYR A 214 7.84 12.87 -8.13
C TYR A 214 8.10 11.38 -8.16
N GLN A 215 8.80 10.90 -7.15
CA GLN A 215 8.93 9.47 -6.90
C GLN A 215 8.61 9.14 -5.44
N THR A 216 8.05 7.96 -5.19
CA THR A 216 7.97 7.41 -3.83
C THR A 216 9.35 7.04 -3.33
N SER A 217 9.56 7.04 -2.00
CA SER A 217 10.87 6.94 -1.35
C SER A 217 11.75 5.82 -1.90
N SER A 218 11.20 4.61 -2.11
CA SER A 218 11.99 3.47 -2.62
C SER A 218 12.60 3.70 -4.02
N ALA A 219 11.89 4.41 -4.91
CA ALA A 219 12.46 4.76 -6.21
C ALA A 219 13.30 6.03 -6.14
N TYR A 220 12.91 6.99 -5.30
CA TYR A 220 13.66 8.23 -5.11
C TYR A 220 15.07 7.97 -4.57
N LEU A 221 15.19 7.26 -3.46
CA LEU A 221 16.48 6.92 -2.84
C LEU A 221 17.41 6.19 -3.82
N LYS A 222 16.89 5.21 -4.52
CA LYS A 222 17.70 4.36 -5.40
C LYS A 222 18.01 4.97 -6.77
N LYS A 223 17.13 5.81 -7.32
CA LYS A 223 17.16 6.22 -8.72
C LYS A 223 17.24 7.73 -8.94
N VAL A 224 16.78 8.55 -7.99
CA VAL A 224 16.77 10.01 -8.15
C VAL A 224 17.90 10.67 -7.37
N VAL A 225 18.22 10.19 -6.16
CA VAL A 225 19.34 10.74 -5.36
C VAL A 225 20.67 10.78 -6.13
N PRO A 226 21.07 9.75 -6.91
CA PRO A 226 22.26 9.86 -7.75
C PRO A 226 22.23 11.04 -8.75
N LEU A 227 21.05 11.32 -9.33
CA LEU A 227 20.86 12.39 -10.32
C LEU A 227 21.01 13.79 -9.71
N ILE A 228 20.77 13.93 -8.39
CA ILE A 228 21.02 15.19 -7.66
C ILE A 228 22.51 15.49 -7.68
N GLY A 229 23.36 14.50 -7.35
CA GLY A 229 24.82 14.63 -7.40
C GLY A 229 25.36 14.95 -8.79
N GLU A 230 24.63 14.56 -9.85
CA GLU A 230 24.95 14.85 -11.24
C GLU A 230 24.40 16.23 -11.69
N GLY A 231 23.70 16.96 -10.81
CA GLY A 231 23.10 18.25 -11.14
C GLY A 231 21.91 18.16 -12.10
N LYS A 232 21.27 16.99 -12.24
CA LYS A 232 20.14 16.76 -13.17
C LYS A 232 18.76 16.93 -12.52
N VAL A 233 18.71 17.05 -11.19
CA VAL A 233 17.47 17.12 -10.40
C VAL A 233 17.62 18.15 -9.31
N VAL A 234 16.57 18.95 -9.10
CA VAL A 234 16.42 19.85 -7.95
C VAL A 234 15.24 19.36 -7.11
N PRO A 235 15.48 18.77 -5.90
CA PRO A 235 14.42 18.43 -4.97
C PRO A 235 13.74 19.69 -4.44
N ILE A 236 12.42 19.70 -4.37
CA ILE A 236 11.64 20.87 -3.93
C ILE A 236 10.98 20.63 -2.58
N MET A 237 10.25 19.52 -2.42
CA MET A 237 9.55 19.19 -1.19
C MET A 237 9.34 17.70 -1.05
N SER A 238 9.22 17.22 0.20
CA SER A 238 8.59 15.95 0.48
C SER A 238 7.08 16.13 0.66
N TRP A 239 6.30 15.04 0.55
CA TRP A 239 4.90 15.13 0.95
C TRP A 239 4.74 15.23 2.47
N GLY A 240 5.79 14.89 3.23
CA GLY A 240 5.78 14.74 4.67
C GLY A 240 5.31 13.36 5.13
N VAL A 241 5.12 13.24 6.42
CA VAL A 241 4.47 12.11 7.10
C VAL A 241 3.40 12.65 8.03
N LEU A 242 2.45 11.79 8.45
CA LEU A 242 1.46 12.16 9.47
C LEU A 242 1.91 11.61 10.82
N ASP A 243 1.83 12.44 11.87
CA ASP A 243 1.93 11.99 13.25
C ASP A 243 0.63 11.28 13.70
N ASP A 244 0.61 10.81 14.95
CA ASP A 244 -0.54 10.08 15.52
C ASP A 244 -1.81 10.95 15.61
N ASP A 245 -1.67 12.27 15.65
CA ASP A 245 -2.76 13.24 15.66
C ASP A 245 -3.19 13.67 14.24
N GLY A 246 -2.53 13.13 13.24
CA GLY A 246 -2.78 13.43 11.83
C GLY A 246 -2.25 14.78 11.37
N ASN A 247 -1.28 15.37 12.07
CA ASN A 247 -0.58 16.57 11.63
C ASN A 247 0.58 16.21 10.71
N LEU A 248 0.81 17.06 9.71
CA LEU A 248 1.96 16.90 8.82
C LEU A 248 3.26 17.23 9.57
N GLN A 249 4.24 16.33 9.43
CA GLN A 249 5.59 16.48 9.90
C GLN A 249 6.56 16.29 8.73
N ARG A 250 7.78 16.80 8.87
CA ARG A 250 8.83 16.50 7.89
C ARG A 250 9.10 15.00 7.84
N ASP A 251 9.31 14.51 6.64
CA ASP A 251 9.66 13.11 6.42
C ASP A 251 11.06 12.85 7.01
N PRO A 252 11.20 11.89 7.96
CA PRO A 252 12.48 11.61 8.61
C PRO A 252 13.57 11.14 7.63
N ASN A 253 13.18 10.63 6.46
CA ASN A 253 14.14 10.26 5.40
C ASN A 253 14.60 11.46 4.56
N PHE A 254 13.92 12.61 4.66
CA PHE A 254 14.18 13.83 3.91
C PHE A 254 14.07 15.07 4.81
N PRO A 255 14.80 15.13 5.95
CA PRO A 255 14.60 16.16 6.98
C PRO A 255 14.92 17.57 6.49
N ASP A 256 15.77 17.70 5.47
CA ASP A 256 16.15 18.99 4.88
C ASP A 256 15.11 19.54 3.91
N LEU A 257 14.16 18.69 3.46
CA LEU A 257 13.10 19.13 2.57
C LEU A 257 11.88 19.59 3.36
N PRO A 258 11.29 20.74 3.03
CA PRO A 258 10.01 21.14 3.60
C PRO A 258 8.92 20.16 3.18
N HIS A 259 7.94 19.94 4.04
CA HIS A 259 6.73 19.21 3.66
C HIS A 259 5.71 20.10 2.97
N PHE A 260 4.71 19.50 2.33
CA PHE A 260 3.73 20.23 1.51
C PHE A 260 3.07 21.42 2.22
N ALA A 261 2.71 21.32 3.50
CA ALA A 261 2.07 22.42 4.21
C ALA A 261 3.05 23.58 4.50
N GLU A 262 4.35 23.31 4.72
CA GLU A 262 5.38 24.36 4.84
C GLU A 262 5.55 25.08 3.48
N VAL A 263 5.56 24.34 2.38
CA VAL A 263 5.64 24.93 1.04
C VAL A 263 4.42 25.78 0.73
N TYR A 264 3.22 25.32 1.13
CA TYR A 264 2.01 26.13 1.02
C TYR A 264 2.15 27.48 1.76
N GLU A 265 2.68 27.44 3.00
CA GLU A 265 2.90 28.65 3.78
C GLU A 265 3.93 29.59 3.14
N MET A 266 5.00 29.04 2.55
CA MET A 266 5.98 29.82 1.78
C MET A 266 5.36 30.52 0.56
N VAL A 267 4.43 29.84 -0.14
CA VAL A 267 3.80 30.34 -1.37
C VAL A 267 2.68 31.34 -1.09
N HIS A 268 1.90 31.12 -0.04
CA HIS A 268 0.66 31.88 0.24
C HIS A 268 0.75 32.79 1.48
N GLY A 269 1.82 32.71 2.28
CA GLY A 269 2.00 33.48 3.52
C GLY A 269 1.05 33.10 4.65
N LYS A 270 0.37 31.96 4.56
CA LYS A 270 -0.57 31.47 5.57
C LYS A 270 -0.61 29.94 5.59
N LYS A 271 -1.00 29.34 6.71
CA LYS A 271 -1.19 27.89 6.82
C LYS A 271 -2.29 27.39 5.87
N PRO A 272 -2.15 26.18 5.32
CA PRO A 272 -3.17 25.61 4.43
C PRO A 272 -4.47 25.34 5.20
N GLU A 273 -5.58 25.71 4.59
CA GLU A 273 -6.94 25.56 5.13
C GLU A 273 -7.97 25.29 4.02
N GLY A 274 -9.19 24.98 4.40
CA GLY A 274 -10.30 24.80 3.46
C GLY A 274 -10.41 23.38 2.89
N THR A 275 -11.45 23.19 2.07
CA THR A 275 -11.86 21.86 1.58
C THR A 275 -10.78 21.19 0.72
N ALA A 276 -10.14 21.92 -0.17
CA ALA A 276 -9.10 21.35 -1.05
C ALA A 276 -7.95 20.74 -0.25
N PHE A 277 -7.45 21.44 0.77
CA PHE A 277 -6.38 20.93 1.63
C PHE A 277 -6.85 19.75 2.49
N LYS A 278 -8.06 19.83 3.06
CA LYS A 278 -8.64 18.71 3.81
C LYS A 278 -8.71 17.44 2.95
N VAL A 279 -9.22 17.57 1.74
CA VAL A 279 -9.36 16.47 0.79
C VAL A 279 -7.98 15.95 0.36
N TRP A 280 -7.04 16.84 0.05
CA TRP A 280 -5.65 16.45 -0.25
C TRP A 280 -5.07 15.61 0.90
N LYS A 281 -5.23 16.05 2.16
CA LYS A 281 -4.72 15.34 3.34
C LYS A 281 -5.35 13.95 3.49
N ALA A 282 -6.65 13.81 3.22
CA ALA A 282 -7.34 12.53 3.26
C ALA A 282 -6.78 11.55 2.21
N PHE A 283 -6.60 12.00 0.96
CA PHE A 283 -6.00 11.17 -0.08
C PHE A 283 -4.50 10.93 0.13
N PHE A 284 -3.78 11.89 0.70
CA PHE A 284 -2.39 11.67 1.12
C PHE A 284 -2.31 10.57 2.18
N ALA A 285 -3.12 10.63 3.23
CA ALA A 285 -3.18 9.60 4.26
C ALA A 285 -3.52 8.22 3.66
N ALA A 286 -4.56 8.16 2.81
CA ALA A 286 -4.95 6.92 2.14
C ALA A 286 -3.85 6.35 1.23
N GLY A 287 -3.12 7.22 0.53
CA GLY A 287 -2.15 6.83 -0.50
C GLY A 287 -0.73 6.58 0.01
N PHE A 288 -0.35 7.10 1.18
CA PHE A 288 1.04 7.05 1.66
C PHE A 288 1.22 6.27 2.96
N ALA A 289 0.29 6.33 3.91
CA ALA A 289 0.39 5.57 5.17
C ALA A 289 0.24 4.05 4.98
N ALA A 290 -0.57 3.61 4.01
CA ALA A 290 -0.67 2.22 3.58
C ALA A 290 -0.45 2.13 2.06
N GLN A 291 0.64 2.71 1.61
CA GLN A 291 0.89 2.95 0.18
C GLN A 291 1.11 1.66 -0.61
N LYS A 292 1.83 0.69 -0.05
CA LYS A 292 2.03 -0.61 -0.66
C LYS A 292 1.53 -1.70 0.28
N GLY A 293 1.02 -2.77 -0.29
CA GLY A 293 0.56 -3.91 0.49
C GLY A 293 0.73 -5.22 -0.24
N ILE A 294 0.93 -6.27 0.54
CA ILE A 294 0.82 -7.66 0.07
C ILE A 294 -0.56 -8.17 0.44
N PHE A 295 -1.26 -8.69 -0.56
CA PHE A 295 -2.60 -9.23 -0.38
C PHE A 295 -2.70 -10.67 -0.86
N LEU A 296 -3.45 -11.46 -0.09
CA LEU A 296 -3.95 -12.76 -0.45
C LEU A 296 -5.38 -12.63 -1.01
N PRO A 297 -5.80 -13.51 -1.95
CA PRO A 297 -7.12 -13.44 -2.56
C PRO A 297 -8.23 -13.87 -1.61
N LYS A 298 -9.47 -13.58 -1.98
CA LYS A 298 -10.68 -13.98 -1.24
C LYS A 298 -10.72 -15.48 -0.98
N GLY A 299 -11.10 -15.85 0.25
CA GLY A 299 -11.29 -17.24 0.65
C GLY A 299 -10.00 -18.00 0.89
N THR A 300 -8.85 -17.31 1.03
CA THR A 300 -7.60 -17.92 1.49
C THR A 300 -7.82 -18.52 2.88
N PRO A 301 -7.47 -19.79 3.13
CA PRO A 301 -7.60 -20.45 4.44
C PRO A 301 -6.79 -19.72 5.51
N GLN A 302 -7.26 -19.78 6.77
CA GLN A 302 -6.64 -19.02 7.87
C GLN A 302 -5.20 -19.46 8.15
N ASP A 303 -4.91 -20.76 8.08
CA ASP A 303 -3.56 -21.31 8.23
C ASP A 303 -2.57 -20.79 7.17
N VAL A 304 -3.04 -20.59 5.94
CA VAL A 304 -2.25 -19.95 4.87
C VAL A 304 -2.04 -18.46 5.16
N ILE A 305 -3.08 -17.75 5.63
CA ILE A 305 -2.97 -16.34 6.04
C ILE A 305 -1.96 -16.20 7.18
N ASP A 306 -2.02 -17.08 8.17
CA ASP A 306 -1.12 -17.07 9.32
C ASP A 306 0.31 -17.39 8.89
N ALA A 307 0.54 -18.38 8.03
CA ALA A 307 1.87 -18.71 7.50
C ALA A 307 2.51 -17.52 6.76
N TRP A 308 1.74 -16.80 5.93
CA TRP A 308 2.19 -15.59 5.26
C TRP A 308 2.45 -14.45 6.25
N GLY A 309 1.54 -14.24 7.21
CA GLY A 309 1.67 -13.22 8.25
C GLY A 309 2.91 -13.43 9.11
N ASP A 310 3.16 -14.68 9.54
CA ASP A 310 4.33 -15.05 10.33
C ASP A 310 5.64 -14.86 9.54
N ALA A 311 5.66 -15.26 8.27
CA ALA A 311 6.82 -15.07 7.40
C ALA A 311 7.17 -13.60 7.19
N VAL A 312 6.15 -12.76 6.93
CA VAL A 312 6.34 -11.31 6.80
C VAL A 312 6.79 -10.69 8.12
N GLU A 313 6.19 -11.08 9.25
CA GLU A 313 6.58 -10.58 10.57
C GLU A 313 8.02 -10.93 10.91
N LYS A 314 8.44 -12.19 10.73
CA LYS A 314 9.85 -12.61 10.90
C LYS A 314 10.79 -11.81 10.00
N THR A 315 10.37 -11.54 8.76
CA THR A 315 11.17 -10.75 7.81
C THR A 315 11.41 -9.33 8.31
N VAL A 316 10.38 -8.63 8.79
CA VAL A 316 10.51 -7.22 9.22
C VAL A 316 11.10 -7.07 10.62
N GLN A 317 11.12 -8.13 11.41
CA GLN A 317 11.74 -8.19 12.75
C GLN A 317 13.19 -8.69 12.74
N ALA A 318 13.72 -9.11 11.59
CA ALA A 318 15.11 -9.54 11.49
C ALA A 318 16.06 -8.38 11.83
N ASP A 319 17.12 -8.69 12.58
CA ASP A 319 18.09 -7.70 13.12
C ASP A 319 18.71 -6.82 12.03
N ASP A 320 18.93 -7.37 10.85
CA ASP A 320 19.50 -6.67 9.69
C ASP A 320 18.46 -5.97 8.80
N PHE A 321 17.16 -6.18 9.07
CA PHE A 321 16.09 -5.64 8.21
C PHE A 321 16.15 -4.12 8.08
N LYS A 322 16.32 -3.40 9.19
CA LYS A 322 16.40 -1.93 9.18
C LYS A 322 17.51 -1.46 8.26
N THR A 323 18.72 -1.98 8.43
CA THR A 323 19.88 -1.61 7.61
C THR A 323 19.68 -1.91 6.13
N ARG A 324 19.06 -3.08 5.82
CA ARG A 324 18.77 -3.48 4.42
C ARG A 324 17.66 -2.66 3.80
N SER A 325 16.64 -2.28 4.58
CA SER A 325 15.47 -1.55 4.09
C SER A 325 15.71 -0.06 3.92
N GLU A 326 16.53 0.56 4.75
CA GLU A 326 16.77 2.01 4.78
C GLU A 326 17.15 2.58 3.41
N LEU A 327 18.05 1.93 2.69
CA LEU A 327 18.50 2.34 1.35
C LEU A 327 17.49 2.04 0.23
N VAL A 328 16.48 1.20 0.50
CA VAL A 328 15.53 0.73 -0.53
C VAL A 328 14.12 1.25 -0.28
N LEU A 329 13.68 1.28 0.97
CA LEU A 329 12.33 1.65 1.37
C LEU A 329 12.28 3.01 2.06
N GLY A 330 13.37 3.41 2.72
CA GLY A 330 13.40 4.43 3.75
C GLY A 330 13.09 3.85 5.14
N ASP A 331 13.26 4.66 6.18
CA ASP A 331 12.96 4.29 7.57
C ASP A 331 11.47 4.53 7.87
N TYR A 332 10.63 3.61 7.42
CA TYR A 332 9.19 3.61 7.69
C TYR A 332 8.78 2.31 8.38
N PRO A 333 8.03 2.39 9.50
CA PRO A 333 7.57 1.21 10.22
C PRO A 333 6.62 0.37 9.36
N GLN A 334 6.90 -0.92 9.25
CA GLN A 334 6.07 -1.85 8.49
C GLN A 334 4.94 -2.40 9.38
N ALA A 335 3.70 -2.39 8.89
CA ALA A 335 2.57 -2.98 9.58
C ALA A 335 2.29 -4.39 9.03
N VAL A 336 2.17 -5.38 9.92
CA VAL A 336 1.98 -6.79 9.58
C VAL A 336 0.73 -7.36 10.22
N LYS A 337 0.17 -8.45 9.66
CA LYS A 337 -0.99 -9.17 10.20
C LYS A 337 -2.18 -8.22 10.47
N GLY A 338 -2.79 -8.29 11.66
CA GLY A 338 -3.91 -7.43 12.05
C GLY A 338 -3.64 -5.92 11.96
N LYS A 339 -2.37 -5.48 12.14
CA LYS A 339 -1.99 -4.08 11.94
C LYS A 339 -2.06 -3.68 10.46
N ALA A 340 -1.68 -4.57 9.54
CA ALA A 340 -1.80 -4.33 8.09
C ALA A 340 -3.27 -4.21 7.69
N VAL A 341 -4.13 -5.11 8.17
CA VAL A 341 -5.58 -5.06 7.92
C VAL A 341 -6.18 -3.76 8.44
N LYS A 342 -5.82 -3.32 9.66
CA LYS A 342 -6.27 -2.05 10.24
C LYS A 342 -5.80 -0.86 9.42
N ALA A 343 -4.55 -0.85 8.96
CA ALA A 343 -3.99 0.23 8.15
C ALA A 343 -4.74 0.38 6.82
N PHE A 344 -5.00 -0.73 6.11
CA PHE A 344 -5.77 -0.67 4.87
C PHE A 344 -7.24 -0.33 5.10
N LYS A 345 -7.86 -0.80 6.19
CA LYS A 345 -9.23 -0.37 6.53
C LYS A 345 -9.33 1.15 6.71
N ALA A 346 -8.37 1.76 7.40
CA ALA A 346 -8.30 3.21 7.56
C ALA A 346 -8.00 3.93 6.23
N ALA A 347 -7.07 3.40 5.41
CA ALA A 347 -6.72 3.99 4.12
C ALA A 347 -7.85 3.93 3.08
N LEU A 348 -8.80 3.00 3.25
CA LEU A 348 -9.95 2.84 2.37
C LEU A 348 -11.20 3.58 2.87
N ASP A 349 -11.12 4.25 4.03
CA ASP A 349 -12.23 5.00 4.64
C ASP A 349 -12.17 6.48 4.24
N ILE A 350 -12.64 6.78 3.03
CA ILE A 350 -12.80 8.16 2.53
C ILE A 350 -14.27 8.55 2.59
N SER A 351 -14.56 9.73 3.15
CA SER A 351 -15.94 10.22 3.24
C SER A 351 -16.56 10.41 1.85
N ASP A 352 -17.87 10.20 1.75
CA ASP A 352 -18.60 10.41 0.49
C ASP A 352 -18.47 11.86 0.00
N ALA A 353 -18.47 12.82 0.90
CA ALA A 353 -18.29 14.23 0.58
C ALA A 353 -16.90 14.52 -0.02
N ASP A 354 -15.82 13.96 0.56
CA ASP A 354 -14.46 14.13 0.06
C ASP A 354 -14.29 13.42 -1.30
N ARG A 355 -14.90 12.23 -1.44
CA ARG A 355 -14.93 11.49 -2.73
C ARG A 355 -15.63 12.28 -3.82
N GLU A 356 -16.80 12.83 -3.53
CA GLU A 356 -17.58 13.62 -4.50
C GLU A 356 -16.84 14.90 -4.90
N TRP A 357 -16.27 15.60 -3.93
CA TRP A 357 -15.47 16.80 -4.20
C TRP A 357 -14.31 16.50 -5.17
N VAL A 358 -13.54 15.41 -4.93
CA VAL A 358 -12.45 15.01 -5.81
C VAL A 358 -12.95 14.59 -7.19
N ARG A 359 -14.05 13.86 -7.28
CA ARG A 359 -14.64 13.48 -8.58
C ARG A 359 -15.02 14.72 -9.39
N ASN A 360 -15.65 15.72 -8.77
CA ASN A 360 -16.00 16.98 -9.40
C ASN A 360 -14.75 17.75 -9.87
N TRP A 361 -13.72 17.85 -9.02
CA TRP A 361 -12.44 18.45 -9.38
C TRP A 361 -11.76 17.71 -10.55
N LEU A 362 -11.69 16.39 -10.51
CA LEU A 362 -11.12 15.55 -11.59
C LEU A 362 -11.89 15.70 -12.90
N THR A 363 -13.22 15.79 -12.83
CA THR A 363 -14.08 16.03 -14.01
C THR A 363 -13.81 17.40 -14.60
N ALA A 364 -13.77 18.44 -13.77
CA ALA A 364 -13.56 19.82 -14.23
C ALA A 364 -12.14 20.03 -14.79
N ARG A 365 -11.13 19.48 -14.13
CA ARG A 365 -9.72 19.75 -14.44
C ARG A 365 -9.16 18.82 -15.53
N TYR A 366 -9.58 17.56 -15.57
CA TYR A 366 -9.00 16.51 -16.42
C TYR A 366 -10.02 15.75 -17.27
N ASN A 367 -11.29 16.19 -17.27
CA ASN A 367 -12.39 15.55 -18.01
C ASN A 367 -12.54 14.03 -17.70
N VAL A 368 -12.25 13.66 -16.42
CA VAL A 368 -12.45 12.27 -15.96
C VAL A 368 -13.94 11.98 -15.88
N LYS A 369 -14.36 10.81 -16.38
CA LYS A 369 -15.73 10.30 -16.27
C LYS A 369 -15.79 9.18 -15.25
N PHE A 370 -16.81 9.22 -14.40
CA PHE A 370 -17.07 8.24 -13.34
C PHE A 370 -18.37 7.48 -13.58
#